data_bbffcbbb396be8c8c7ecce6e65b6367f
#
_entry.id   bbffcbbb396be8c8c7ecce6e65b6367f
#
_cell.length_a   1.000
_cell.length_b   1.000
_cell.length_c   1.000
_cell.angle_alpha   90.00
_cell.angle_beta   90.00
_cell.angle_gamma   90.00
#
_symmetry.space_group_name_H-M   'P 1'
#
loop_
_entity.id
_entity.type
_entity.pdbx_description
1 polymer ?
#
loop_
_entity_poly.entity_id
_entity_poly.type
_entity_poly.pdbx_seq_one_letter_code
_entity_poly.pdbx_strand_id
1 'polypeptide(L)'
;MKDNKLIKSGVSGVVDGENQTVGDDELELINRFTRRNLAKNEVYAFSVVLCDNDVDRDGERFTTDSLYELEKLFVGKTGIIDHNPSAKNQTARIFSCKVEKIDGQKTALGDDYYRLKARAYLPVCESNRDIILAIDSGIIKEVSVGCAVDRVVCNVCGEDIAMCTHKKGEVYGSKLCCGELVNPYDAYEWGFATSKADENESGGGA
;
A
#
# COMPACT_ATOMS: atom_id res chain seq x y z
N MET A 1 -6.07 -3.21 29.54
CA MET A 1 -4.97 -3.57 28.64
C MET A 1 -4.91 -2.52 27.56
N LYS A 2 -3.82 -1.76 27.42
CA LYS A 2 -3.65 -0.84 26.31
C LYS A 2 -3.33 -1.70 25.09
N ASP A 3 -4.26 -1.79 24.15
CA ASP A 3 -3.99 -2.37 22.84
C ASP A 3 -2.87 -1.55 22.19
N ASN A 4 -1.65 -2.07 22.24
CA ASN A 4 -0.51 -1.52 21.49
C ASN A 4 -0.74 -1.87 20.03
N LYS A 5 -1.58 -1.09 19.34
CA LYS A 5 -1.77 -1.21 17.90
C LYS A 5 -0.48 -0.78 17.22
N LEU A 6 0.23 -1.74 16.62
CA LEU A 6 1.33 -1.44 15.72
C LEU A 6 0.74 -0.97 14.39
N ILE A 7 0.73 0.35 14.19
CA ILE A 7 0.26 0.97 12.96
C ILE A 7 1.48 1.16 12.06
N LYS A 8 1.46 0.52 10.89
CA LYS A 8 2.41 0.78 9.81
C LYS A 8 1.79 1.81 8.87
N SER A 9 2.45 2.93 8.69
CA SER A 9 2.11 3.95 7.71
C SER A 9 3.36 4.32 6.92
N GLY A 10 3.21 4.62 5.63
CA GLY A 10 4.31 5.09 4.81
C GLY A 10 4.99 4.02 3.94
N VAL A 11 4.38 2.85 3.78
CA VAL A 11 4.83 1.92 2.73
C VAL A 11 4.55 2.56 1.38
N SER A 12 5.59 2.81 0.60
CA SER A 12 5.45 3.44 -0.71
C SER A 12 5.07 2.41 -1.77
N GLY A 13 3.88 2.55 -2.30
CA GLY A 13 3.43 1.89 -3.51
C GLY A 13 3.50 2.84 -4.70
N VAL A 14 3.16 2.35 -5.88
CA VAL A 14 3.16 3.14 -7.13
C VAL A 14 1.84 3.02 -7.86
N VAL A 15 1.41 4.10 -8.49
CA VAL A 15 0.33 4.06 -9.48
C VAL A 15 0.86 3.32 -10.71
N ASP A 16 0.25 2.18 -11.02
CA ASP A 16 0.59 1.38 -12.19
C ASP A 16 -0.19 1.96 -13.39
N GLY A 17 0.55 2.52 -14.36
CA GLY A 17 0.02 3.35 -15.46
C GLY A 17 -0.85 2.63 -16.50
N GLU A 18 -1.34 1.43 -16.19
CA GLU A 18 -2.31 0.75 -17.05
C GLU A 18 -3.71 1.37 -16.89
N ASN A 19 -3.94 2.40 -17.69
CA ASN A 19 -5.29 2.96 -17.89
C ASN A 19 -6.11 1.98 -18.73
N GLN A 20 -6.85 1.11 -18.08
CA GLN A 20 -7.76 0.21 -18.78
C GLN A 20 -9.18 0.79 -18.75
N THR A 21 -9.80 0.80 -19.92
CA THR A 21 -11.24 1.00 -20.02
C THR A 21 -11.96 0.02 -19.11
N VAL A 22 -12.81 0.52 -18.23
CA VAL A 22 -13.56 -0.30 -17.26
C VAL A 22 -14.38 -1.35 -18.01
N GLY A 23 -14.12 -2.62 -17.75
CA GLY A 23 -14.91 -3.74 -18.26
C GLY A 23 -16.29 -3.84 -17.58
N ASP A 24 -17.21 -4.64 -18.15
CA ASP A 24 -18.52 -4.84 -17.54
C ASP A 24 -18.39 -5.51 -16.17
N ASP A 25 -17.49 -6.49 -16.04
CA ASP A 25 -17.22 -7.20 -14.78
C ASP A 25 -16.66 -6.24 -13.70
N GLU A 26 -15.75 -5.34 -14.08
CA GLU A 26 -15.21 -4.35 -13.16
C GLU A 26 -16.27 -3.33 -12.73
N LEU A 27 -17.13 -2.91 -13.67
CA LEU A 27 -18.23 -1.99 -13.36
C LEU A 27 -19.22 -2.62 -12.39
N GLU A 28 -19.48 -3.93 -12.52
CA GLU A 28 -20.32 -4.65 -11.57
C GLU A 28 -19.69 -4.66 -10.16
N LEU A 29 -18.37 -4.90 -10.05
CA LEU A 29 -17.64 -4.83 -8.77
C LEU A 29 -17.69 -3.43 -8.16
N ILE A 30 -17.47 -2.39 -8.96
CA ILE A 30 -17.57 -0.99 -8.54
C ILE A 30 -18.96 -0.69 -7.99
N ASN A 31 -20.01 -1.13 -8.71
CA ASN A 31 -21.40 -0.86 -8.36
C ASN A 31 -21.86 -1.55 -7.06
N ARG A 32 -21.13 -2.53 -6.55
CA ARG A 32 -21.37 -3.08 -5.20
C ARG A 32 -21.11 -2.07 -4.07
N PHE A 33 -20.30 -1.03 -4.34
CA PHE A 33 -19.93 0.02 -3.36
C PHE A 33 -20.73 1.31 -3.54
N THR A 34 -21.53 1.43 -4.61
CA THR A 34 -22.26 2.65 -4.93
C THR A 34 -23.72 2.60 -4.46
N ARG A 35 -24.34 3.77 -4.28
CA ARG A 35 -25.76 3.87 -3.90
C ARG A 35 -26.72 3.83 -5.08
N ARG A 36 -26.21 4.02 -6.29
CA ARG A 36 -26.87 3.84 -7.56
C ARG A 36 -25.90 3.22 -8.54
N ASN A 37 -26.37 2.57 -9.57
CA ASN A 37 -25.48 2.08 -10.61
C ASN A 37 -24.86 3.26 -11.37
N LEU A 38 -23.54 3.25 -11.45
CA LEU A 38 -22.76 4.15 -12.28
C LEU A 38 -22.58 3.53 -13.66
N ALA A 39 -22.51 4.38 -14.69
CA ALA A 39 -22.14 3.97 -16.04
C ALA A 39 -20.63 4.04 -16.24
N LYS A 40 -20.08 3.37 -17.27
CA LYS A 40 -18.64 3.36 -17.56
C LYS A 40 -18.02 4.73 -17.69
N ASN A 41 -18.73 5.69 -18.28
CA ASN A 41 -18.27 7.07 -18.44
C ASN A 41 -18.36 7.93 -17.17
N GLU A 42 -18.93 7.39 -16.09
CA GLU A 42 -18.99 8.07 -14.79
C GLU A 42 -17.87 7.63 -13.85
N VAL A 43 -17.06 6.66 -14.26
CA VAL A 43 -15.95 6.12 -13.44
C VAL A 43 -14.64 6.18 -14.19
N TYR A 44 -13.59 6.57 -13.48
CA TYR A 44 -12.20 6.46 -13.89
C TYR A 44 -11.54 5.41 -13.03
N ALA A 45 -11.06 4.32 -13.62
CA ALA A 45 -10.40 3.23 -12.91
C ALA A 45 -8.91 3.18 -13.24
N PHE A 46 -8.11 2.86 -12.25
CA PHE A 46 -6.65 2.78 -12.36
C PHE A 46 -6.11 1.68 -11.45
N SER A 47 -4.88 1.26 -11.72
CA SER A 47 -4.18 0.27 -10.90
C SER A 47 -3.18 0.92 -9.98
N VAL A 48 -3.01 0.37 -8.79
CA VAL A 48 -1.97 0.75 -7.84
C VAL A 48 -1.32 -0.50 -7.26
N VAL A 49 0.00 -0.48 -7.07
CA VAL A 49 0.71 -1.43 -6.23
C VAL A 49 0.73 -0.83 -4.83
N LEU A 50 0.09 -1.48 -3.87
CA LEU A 50 -0.03 -0.98 -2.50
C LEU A 50 1.22 -1.24 -1.68
N CYS A 51 1.74 -2.44 -1.75
CA CYS A 51 2.94 -2.89 -1.05
C CYS A 51 3.46 -4.20 -1.67
N ASP A 52 4.58 -4.68 -1.19
CA ASP A 52 5.22 -5.92 -1.63
C ASP A 52 5.88 -6.65 -0.45
N ASN A 53 6.59 -7.75 -0.75
CA ASN A 53 7.30 -8.56 0.23
C ASN A 53 8.81 -8.28 0.28
N ASP A 54 9.29 -7.20 -0.34
CA ASP A 54 10.69 -6.83 -0.23
C ASP A 54 10.96 -6.00 1.03
N VAL A 55 12.21 -5.85 1.40
CA VAL A 55 12.61 -5.06 2.56
C VAL A 55 12.56 -3.58 2.20
N ASP A 56 11.77 -2.83 2.95
CA ASP A 56 11.63 -1.38 2.77
C ASP A 56 12.80 -0.60 3.41
N ARG A 57 12.76 0.74 3.27
CA ARG A 57 13.78 1.64 3.83
C ARG A 57 13.85 1.61 5.37
N ASP A 58 12.79 1.19 6.04
CA ASP A 58 12.74 1.05 7.50
C ASP A 58 13.30 -0.28 7.98
N GLY A 59 13.77 -1.12 7.03
CA GLY A 59 14.25 -2.47 7.29
C GLY A 59 13.13 -3.42 7.70
N GLU A 60 11.93 -3.23 7.14
CA GLU A 60 10.75 -4.05 7.40
C GLU A 60 10.16 -4.57 6.09
N ARG A 61 9.42 -5.67 6.15
CA ARG A 61 8.72 -6.25 5.01
C ARG A 61 7.40 -6.89 5.42
N PHE A 62 6.47 -6.97 4.52
CA PHE A 62 5.36 -7.91 4.68
C PHE A 62 5.80 -9.32 4.30
N THR A 63 5.34 -10.32 5.04
CA THR A 63 5.47 -11.69 4.58
C THR A 63 4.49 -11.94 3.42
N THR A 64 4.74 -12.95 2.60
CA THR A 64 3.82 -13.31 1.51
C THR A 64 2.42 -13.64 2.06
N ASP A 65 2.35 -14.32 3.20
CA ASP A 65 1.08 -14.63 3.87
C ASP A 65 0.34 -13.35 4.30
N SER A 66 1.08 -12.37 4.82
CA SER A 66 0.52 -11.05 5.17
C SER A 66 -0.04 -10.30 3.95
N LEU A 67 0.58 -10.45 2.77
CA LEU A 67 0.02 -9.87 1.55
C LEU A 67 -1.34 -10.48 1.19
N TYR A 68 -1.53 -11.80 1.35
CA TYR A 68 -2.81 -12.47 1.13
C TYR A 68 -3.89 -12.09 2.15
N GLU A 69 -3.49 -11.72 3.36
CA GLU A 69 -4.42 -11.15 4.35
C GLU A 69 -4.82 -9.73 3.98
N LEU A 70 -3.84 -8.89 3.62
CA LEU A 70 -4.07 -7.52 3.17
C LEU A 70 -4.92 -7.43 1.89
N GLU A 71 -4.80 -8.41 0.98
CA GLU A 71 -5.64 -8.51 -0.22
C GLU A 71 -7.13 -8.42 0.13
N LYS A 72 -7.55 -9.07 1.20
CA LYS A 72 -8.94 -9.07 1.66
C LYS A 72 -9.30 -7.78 2.40
N LEU A 73 -8.36 -7.25 3.19
CA LEU A 73 -8.58 -6.09 4.05
C LEU A 73 -8.69 -4.78 3.26
N PHE A 74 -7.97 -4.65 2.13
CA PHE A 74 -7.98 -3.43 1.33
C PHE A 74 -9.18 -3.27 0.42
N VAL A 75 -9.90 -4.35 0.09
CA VAL A 75 -11.11 -4.24 -0.74
C VAL A 75 -12.17 -3.38 -0.05
N GLY A 76 -12.65 -2.34 -0.74
CA GLY A 76 -13.62 -1.36 -0.24
C GLY A 76 -13.00 -0.19 0.53
N LYS A 77 -11.69 -0.18 0.79
CA LYS A 77 -11.04 0.93 1.49
C LYS A 77 -10.97 2.18 0.61
N THR A 78 -11.20 3.30 1.26
CA THR A 78 -11.20 4.61 0.61
C THR A 78 -9.79 5.15 0.48
N GLY A 79 -9.48 5.71 -0.69
CA GLY A 79 -8.26 6.46 -0.94
C GLY A 79 -8.42 7.90 -0.47
N ILE A 80 -7.40 8.43 0.18
CA ILE A 80 -7.35 9.80 0.68
C ILE A 80 -6.17 10.57 0.08
N ILE A 81 -6.20 11.89 0.24
CA ILE A 81 -5.10 12.76 -0.18
C ILE A 81 -4.32 13.17 1.08
N ASP A 82 -2.98 13.12 1.00
CA ASP A 82 -2.03 13.58 2.02
C ASP A 82 -2.27 13.00 3.42
N HIS A 83 -2.73 11.74 3.52
CA HIS A 83 -3.06 11.10 4.80
C HIS A 83 -3.98 11.94 5.71
N ASN A 84 -4.72 12.87 5.14
CA ASN A 84 -5.67 13.69 5.87
C ASN A 84 -7.05 13.01 5.89
N PRO A 85 -7.49 12.43 7.03
CA PRO A 85 -8.71 11.63 7.12
C PRO A 85 -10.00 12.47 7.12
N SER A 86 -9.96 13.63 6.49
CA SER A 86 -11.14 14.48 6.28
C SER A 86 -12.13 13.81 5.31
N ALA A 87 -13.41 13.92 5.57
CA ALA A 87 -14.47 13.42 4.69
C ALA A 87 -14.38 14.00 3.26
N LYS A 88 -13.85 15.22 3.11
CA LYS A 88 -13.65 15.89 1.81
C LYS A 88 -12.48 15.32 1.01
N ASN A 89 -11.54 14.67 1.68
CA ASN A 89 -10.34 14.11 1.06
C ASN A 89 -10.51 12.65 0.61
N GLN A 90 -11.67 12.07 0.85
CA GLN A 90 -12.01 10.73 0.35
C GLN A 90 -12.36 10.84 -1.13
N THR A 91 -11.47 10.36 -2.00
CA THR A 91 -11.60 10.57 -3.46
C THR A 91 -11.76 9.29 -4.25
N ALA A 92 -11.05 8.25 -3.88
CA ALA A 92 -11.01 6.99 -4.58
C ALA A 92 -11.47 5.83 -3.70
N ARG A 93 -11.77 4.68 -4.31
CA ARG A 93 -12.06 3.45 -3.58
C ARG A 93 -11.51 2.24 -4.30
N ILE A 94 -10.89 1.34 -3.56
CA ILE A 94 -10.46 0.03 -4.06
C ILE A 94 -11.68 -0.86 -4.25
N PHE A 95 -11.81 -1.46 -5.44
CA PHE A 95 -12.88 -2.41 -5.73
C PHE A 95 -12.38 -3.85 -5.91
N SER A 96 -11.07 -4.03 -6.15
CA SER A 96 -10.45 -5.35 -6.15
C SER A 96 -8.97 -5.27 -5.76
N CYS A 97 -8.46 -6.33 -5.16
CA CYS A 97 -7.05 -6.54 -4.86
C CYS A 97 -6.62 -7.92 -5.29
N LYS A 98 -5.34 -8.08 -5.62
CA LYS A 98 -4.74 -9.37 -5.96
C LYS A 98 -3.27 -9.37 -5.60
N VAL A 99 -2.81 -10.45 -4.95
CA VAL A 99 -1.39 -10.74 -4.79
C VAL A 99 -0.87 -11.34 -6.09
N GLU A 100 0.18 -10.73 -6.64
CA GLU A 100 0.82 -11.15 -7.88
C GLU A 100 2.27 -11.54 -7.62
N LYS A 101 2.67 -12.73 -8.07
CA LYS A 101 4.07 -13.12 -8.17
C LYS A 101 4.65 -12.51 -9.45
N ILE A 102 5.81 -11.91 -9.36
CA ILE A 102 6.54 -11.40 -10.53
C ILE A 102 7.63 -12.39 -10.90
N ASP A 103 7.43 -13.08 -11.99
CA ASP A 103 8.36 -14.10 -12.44
C ASP A 103 9.75 -13.54 -12.74
N GLY A 104 10.77 -14.23 -12.25
CA GLY A 104 12.16 -13.84 -12.44
C GLY A 104 12.65 -12.72 -11.51
N GLN A 105 11.79 -12.09 -10.74
CA GLN A 105 12.18 -11.09 -9.74
C GLN A 105 12.38 -11.74 -8.37
N LYS A 106 13.40 -11.27 -7.64
CA LYS A 106 13.70 -11.70 -6.28
C LYS A 106 13.74 -10.50 -5.35
N THR A 107 13.39 -10.74 -4.09
CA THR A 107 13.57 -9.76 -3.01
C THR A 107 15.03 -9.62 -2.63
N ALA A 108 15.38 -8.61 -1.87
CA ALA A 108 16.71 -8.42 -1.28
C ALA A 108 17.18 -9.63 -0.44
N LEU A 109 16.25 -10.43 0.07
CA LEU A 109 16.52 -11.66 0.81
C LEU A 109 16.64 -12.91 -0.07
N GLY A 110 16.43 -12.78 -1.38
CA GLY A 110 16.50 -13.90 -2.36
C GLY A 110 15.21 -14.69 -2.50
N ASP A 111 14.13 -14.32 -1.79
CA ASP A 111 12.81 -14.92 -1.93
C ASP A 111 12.16 -14.53 -3.28
N ASP A 112 11.14 -15.27 -3.70
CA ASP A 112 10.30 -14.84 -4.82
C ASP A 112 9.61 -13.52 -4.49
N TYR A 113 9.58 -12.60 -5.47
CA TYR A 113 8.96 -11.29 -5.29
C TYR A 113 7.46 -11.36 -5.53
N TYR A 114 6.70 -10.88 -4.55
CA TYR A 114 5.24 -10.75 -4.60
C TYR A 114 4.85 -9.31 -4.31
N ARG A 115 3.84 -8.82 -5.01
CA ARG A 115 3.25 -7.50 -4.77
C ARG A 115 1.75 -7.60 -4.59
N LEU A 116 1.19 -6.69 -3.82
CA LEU A 116 -0.24 -6.49 -3.68
C LEU A 116 -0.69 -5.41 -4.66
N LYS A 117 -1.32 -5.83 -5.76
CA LYS A 117 -1.89 -4.94 -6.76
C LYS A 117 -3.37 -4.74 -6.48
N ALA A 118 -3.82 -3.48 -6.50
CA ALA A 118 -5.22 -3.10 -6.35
C ALA A 118 -5.73 -2.39 -7.60
N ARG A 119 -7.04 -2.51 -7.82
CA ARG A 119 -7.80 -1.71 -8.77
C ARG A 119 -8.69 -0.75 -7.98
N ALA A 120 -8.56 0.52 -8.26
CA ALA A 120 -9.33 1.59 -7.62
C ALA A 120 -10.10 2.40 -8.65
N TYR A 121 -11.13 3.11 -8.20
CA TYR A 121 -11.90 4.02 -9.05
C TYR A 121 -12.12 5.36 -8.38
N LEU A 122 -12.29 6.37 -9.20
CA LEU A 122 -12.75 7.73 -8.89
C LEU A 122 -14.03 8.02 -9.68
N PRO A 123 -15.01 8.71 -9.11
CA PRO A 123 -16.09 9.27 -9.91
C PRO A 123 -15.54 10.35 -10.88
N VAL A 124 -15.99 10.30 -12.13
CA VAL A 124 -15.69 11.34 -13.10
C VAL A 124 -16.60 12.53 -12.82
N CYS A 125 -16.06 13.57 -12.20
CA CYS A 125 -16.76 14.80 -11.86
C CYS A 125 -15.78 15.98 -11.85
N GLU A 126 -16.30 17.18 -11.78
CA GLU A 126 -15.48 18.41 -11.84
C GLU A 126 -14.44 18.45 -10.71
N SER A 127 -14.81 18.05 -9.48
CA SER A 127 -13.90 18.04 -8.33
C SER A 127 -12.75 17.02 -8.43
N ASN A 128 -12.85 16.00 -9.28
CA ASN A 128 -11.83 14.97 -9.47
C ASN A 128 -11.02 15.16 -10.77
N ARG A 129 -11.35 16.15 -11.57
CA ARG A 129 -10.72 16.38 -12.88
C ARG A 129 -9.21 16.56 -12.78
N ASP A 130 -8.76 17.37 -11.83
CA ASP A 130 -7.33 17.68 -11.67
C ASP A 130 -6.55 16.44 -11.16
N ILE A 131 -7.15 15.66 -10.27
CA ILE A 131 -6.55 14.40 -9.78
C ILE A 131 -6.43 13.38 -10.92
N ILE A 132 -7.48 13.21 -11.71
CA ILE A 132 -7.47 12.30 -12.88
C ILE A 132 -6.37 12.74 -13.86
N LEU A 133 -6.29 14.02 -14.18
CA LEU A 133 -5.25 14.55 -15.07
C LEU A 133 -3.84 14.33 -14.48
N ALA A 134 -3.67 14.51 -13.17
CA ALA A 134 -2.39 14.31 -12.49
C ALA A 134 -1.96 12.83 -12.48
N ILE A 135 -2.91 11.90 -12.38
CA ILE A 135 -2.64 10.47 -12.52
C ILE A 135 -2.24 10.14 -13.96
N ASP A 136 -3.04 10.57 -14.94
CA ASP A 136 -2.80 10.30 -16.38
C ASP A 136 -1.48 10.88 -16.88
N SER A 137 -1.10 12.03 -16.36
CA SER A 137 0.17 12.68 -16.70
C SER A 137 1.38 12.14 -15.93
N GLY A 138 1.19 11.19 -15.02
CA GLY A 138 2.26 10.63 -14.20
C GLY A 138 2.81 11.58 -13.13
N ILE A 139 2.11 12.67 -12.83
CA ILE A 139 2.48 13.57 -11.72
C ILE A 139 2.22 12.89 -10.38
N ILE A 140 1.03 12.31 -10.21
CA ILE A 140 0.71 11.47 -9.06
C ILE A 140 1.08 10.04 -9.40
N LYS A 141 2.15 9.54 -8.79
CA LYS A 141 2.68 8.19 -9.06
C LYS A 141 2.92 7.37 -7.79
N GLU A 142 2.91 7.98 -6.62
CA GLU A 142 3.23 7.32 -5.37
C GLU A 142 1.98 7.21 -4.50
N VAL A 143 1.87 6.07 -3.84
CA VAL A 143 0.81 5.81 -2.88
C VAL A 143 1.41 5.30 -1.58
N SER A 144 0.72 5.54 -0.49
CA SER A 144 1.06 5.04 0.83
C SER A 144 -0.11 4.27 1.41
N VAL A 145 0.16 3.32 2.27
CA VAL A 145 -0.86 2.51 2.94
C VAL A 145 -0.75 2.62 4.45
N GLY A 146 -1.89 2.59 5.12
CA GLY A 146 -2.00 2.48 6.57
C GLY A 146 -2.67 1.17 6.96
N CYS A 147 -1.97 0.32 7.70
CA CYS A 147 -2.51 -0.93 8.22
C CYS A 147 -2.05 -1.20 9.65
N ALA A 148 -2.75 -2.08 10.34
CA ALA A 148 -2.35 -2.59 11.63
C ALA A 148 -1.91 -4.04 11.50
N VAL A 149 -0.80 -4.38 12.17
CA VAL A 149 -0.26 -5.72 12.28
C VAL A 149 -0.24 -6.16 13.74
N ASP A 150 -0.34 -7.46 13.97
CA ASP A 150 -0.29 -8.03 15.30
C ASP A 150 1.09 -7.80 15.94
N ARG A 151 2.15 -8.05 15.19
CA ARG A 151 3.54 -7.90 15.66
C ARG A 151 4.53 -7.78 14.50
N VAL A 152 5.74 -7.34 14.86
CA VAL A 152 6.90 -7.33 13.96
C VAL A 152 7.90 -8.35 14.47
N VAL A 153 8.21 -9.35 13.65
CA VAL A 153 9.06 -10.48 14.01
C VAL A 153 10.43 -10.34 13.37
N CYS A 154 11.49 -10.61 14.12
CA CYS A 154 12.83 -10.67 13.58
C CYS A 154 12.99 -11.90 12.66
N ASN A 155 13.33 -11.71 11.38
CA ASN A 155 13.51 -12.79 10.42
C ASN A 155 14.70 -13.73 10.75
N VAL A 156 15.61 -13.34 11.65
CA VAL A 156 16.79 -14.14 12.04
C VAL A 156 16.46 -15.12 13.15
N CYS A 157 15.79 -14.67 14.22
CA CYS A 157 15.53 -15.50 15.41
C CYS A 157 14.04 -15.83 15.66
N GLY A 158 13.10 -15.18 14.96
CA GLY A 158 11.67 -15.41 15.13
C GLY A 158 11.04 -14.72 16.35
N GLU A 159 11.81 -14.00 17.15
CA GLU A 159 11.32 -13.23 18.30
C GLU A 159 10.76 -11.87 17.86
N ASP A 160 9.99 -11.24 18.75
CA ASP A 160 9.57 -9.83 18.54
C ASP A 160 10.80 -8.96 18.31
N ILE A 161 10.79 -8.16 17.24
CA ILE A 161 11.95 -7.34 16.84
C ILE A 161 12.35 -6.35 17.93
N ALA A 162 11.41 -5.88 18.75
CA ALA A 162 11.69 -4.98 19.86
C ALA A 162 12.36 -5.66 21.07
N MET A 163 12.26 -6.98 21.14
CA MET A 163 12.80 -7.78 22.26
C MET A 163 14.09 -8.52 21.88
N CYS A 164 14.41 -8.66 20.60
CA CYS A 164 15.58 -9.37 20.14
C CYS A 164 16.83 -8.46 20.12
N THR A 165 18.01 -9.09 20.03
CA THR A 165 19.30 -8.36 19.99
C THR A 165 19.79 -8.10 18.56
N HIS A 166 19.12 -8.64 17.55
CA HIS A 166 19.46 -8.42 16.15
C HIS A 166 19.03 -7.01 15.72
N LYS A 167 19.84 -6.38 14.87
CA LYS A 167 19.55 -5.04 14.35
C LYS A 167 19.18 -5.10 12.88
N LYS A 168 18.11 -4.42 12.52
CA LYS A 168 17.66 -4.29 11.12
C LYS A 168 18.80 -3.71 10.25
N GLY A 169 19.02 -4.29 9.08
CA GLY A 169 20.08 -3.90 8.16
C GLY A 169 21.45 -4.56 8.42
N GLU A 170 21.66 -5.22 9.56
CA GLU A 170 22.88 -6.00 9.83
C GLU A 170 22.77 -7.44 9.29
N VAL A 171 23.90 -8.04 8.93
CA VAL A 171 23.95 -9.41 8.41
C VAL A 171 24.39 -10.38 9.49
N TYR A 172 23.57 -11.42 9.72
CA TYR A 172 23.84 -12.49 10.67
C TYR A 172 23.96 -13.83 9.94
N GLY A 173 25.20 -14.30 9.82
CA GLY A 173 25.52 -15.44 8.95
C GLY A 173 25.32 -15.05 7.47
N SER A 174 24.33 -15.62 6.82
CA SER A 174 23.95 -15.29 5.43
C SER A 174 22.65 -14.50 5.32
N LYS A 175 22.04 -14.11 6.45
CA LYS A 175 20.74 -13.43 6.46
C LYS A 175 20.89 -11.95 6.78
N LEU A 176 20.35 -11.10 5.92
CA LEU A 176 20.10 -9.69 6.23
C LEU A 176 18.95 -9.62 7.23
N CYS A 177 19.18 -9.00 8.38
CA CYS A 177 18.16 -8.84 9.42
C CYS A 177 17.12 -7.79 8.99
N CYS A 178 15.85 -8.17 9.07
CA CYS A 178 14.72 -7.28 8.88
C CYS A 178 13.58 -7.63 9.85
N GLY A 179 12.65 -6.70 10.01
CA GLY A 179 11.39 -6.94 10.70
C GLY A 179 10.35 -7.48 9.74
N GLU A 180 9.75 -8.62 10.05
CA GLU A 180 8.64 -9.18 9.31
C GLU A 180 7.31 -8.73 9.92
N LEU A 181 6.51 -8.00 9.15
CA LEU A 181 5.17 -7.55 9.50
C LEU A 181 4.21 -8.73 9.33
N VAL A 182 3.69 -9.27 10.43
CA VAL A 182 2.88 -10.49 10.41
C VAL A 182 1.49 -10.27 10.97
N ASN A 183 0.54 -11.07 10.46
CA ASN A 183 -0.86 -11.08 10.86
C ASN A 183 -1.49 -9.66 10.80
N PRO A 184 -1.55 -9.02 9.64
CA PRO A 184 -2.32 -7.79 9.49
C PRO A 184 -3.79 -8.08 9.76
N TYR A 185 -4.41 -7.27 10.64
CA TYR A 185 -5.79 -7.47 11.06
C TYR A 185 -6.71 -6.31 10.70
N ASP A 186 -6.17 -5.17 10.27
CA ASP A 186 -6.95 -4.05 9.76
C ASP A 186 -6.15 -3.26 8.70
N ALA A 187 -6.85 -2.73 7.71
CA ALA A 187 -6.36 -1.75 6.76
C ALA A 187 -7.20 -0.48 6.94
N TYR A 188 -6.55 0.62 7.30
CA TYR A 188 -7.28 1.88 7.59
C TYR A 188 -7.55 2.68 6.35
N GLU A 189 -6.50 2.87 5.55
CA GLU A 189 -6.50 3.77 4.41
C GLU A 189 -5.40 3.40 3.43
N TRP A 190 -5.51 3.97 2.27
CA TRP A 190 -4.44 4.17 1.33
C TRP A 190 -4.57 5.58 0.76
N GLY A 191 -3.53 6.14 0.18
CA GLY A 191 -3.64 7.51 -0.31
C GLY A 191 -2.53 7.88 -1.27
N PHE A 192 -2.81 8.88 -2.08
CA PHE A 192 -1.77 9.54 -2.84
C PHE A 192 -0.85 10.28 -1.89
N ALA A 193 0.44 10.04 -2.02
CA ALA A 193 1.46 10.65 -1.20
C ALA A 193 2.61 11.15 -2.08
N THR A 194 3.31 12.14 -1.59
CA THR A 194 4.64 12.44 -2.12
C THR A 194 5.64 11.51 -1.47
N SER A 195 6.67 11.05 -2.22
CA SER A 195 7.84 10.46 -1.57
C SER A 195 8.33 11.47 -0.54
N LYS A 196 8.45 11.05 0.71
CA LYS A 196 9.22 11.82 1.68
C LYS A 196 10.65 11.87 1.19
N ALA A 197 10.96 12.89 0.40
CA ALA A 197 12.34 13.29 0.19
C ALA A 197 12.88 13.61 1.59
N ASP A 198 13.97 12.94 1.94
CA ASP A 198 14.75 13.05 3.16
C ASP A 198 14.47 14.29 4.02
N GLU A 199 13.68 14.14 5.09
CA GLU A 199 13.58 15.15 6.17
C GLU A 199 14.87 15.22 7.02
N ASN A 200 16.00 14.71 6.51
CA ASN A 200 17.28 14.65 7.22
C ASN A 200 18.35 15.66 6.76
N GLU A 201 17.99 16.69 5.99
CA GLU A 201 18.94 17.77 5.68
C GLU A 201 18.42 19.17 6.05
N SER A 202 18.02 19.39 7.30
CA SER A 202 17.95 20.76 7.83
C SER A 202 18.12 20.80 9.35
N GLY A 203 19.25 20.30 9.81
CA GLY A 203 19.66 20.35 11.22
C GLY A 203 21.15 20.61 11.35
N GLY A 204 21.66 21.64 10.66
CA GLY A 204 23.06 22.01 10.83
C GLY A 204 23.38 23.38 10.24
N GLY A 205 23.34 24.41 11.05
CA GLY A 205 23.95 25.67 10.61
C GLY A 205 23.48 26.94 11.35
N ALA A 206 24.17 27.27 12.38
CA ALA A 206 24.63 28.54 12.91
C ALA A 206 24.44 28.62 14.40
#